data_3b620b1918971f7cedefe4d058aa2056
#
_entry.id   3b620b1918971f7cedefe4d058aa2056
#
_cell.length_a   1.000
_cell.length_b   1.000
_cell.length_c   1.000
_cell.angle_alpha   90.00
_cell.angle_beta   90.00
_cell.angle_gamma   90.00
#
_symmetry.space_group_name_H-M   'P 1'
#
loop_
_entity.id
_entity.type
_entity.pdbx_description
1 polymer ?
#
loop_
_entity_poly.entity_id
_entity_poly.type
_entity_poly.pdbx_seq_one_letter_code
_entity_poly.pdbx_strand_id
1 'polypeptide(L)'
;MEAKWFAREYEAGDESAIGALWRAAFPDDDEVGRTELEYWNWQYRDPPAGFARIRVAVADDRIVGHYAVIPVYMQVRGQVVLGSLSLNTMTHPDCQRQGILTKLASEVYDELGRAGLPITYGFPNENSVGALTKTLGWHYVCALRVYVKPLHADVIADRVLPGGLVRSMAKPLAQLGAALIGRSSSVPEPARNNMRWLERFSSDADELWQAVYNRSKIALTRNADFLNWRYPQNPLRGYRILAYEEQGQLVAYAVLRCMEQFGLRGGMIVDLVGHPTRDDALATVLAAAEEYFRQEDMDLAACLMHGDRRTVQSLRRSGFLPAPGRAFKEWHFCVRLNDSSTDADCIADADRWYVTFGDTDVI
;
A
#
# COMPACT_ATOMS: atom_id res chain seq x y z
N MET A 1 10.54 -32.58 -19.50
CA MET A 1 11.93 -32.03 -19.44
C MET A 1 11.83 -30.70 -18.74
N GLU A 2 12.58 -30.50 -17.64
CA GLU A 2 12.65 -29.20 -17.02
C GLU A 2 13.32 -28.24 -18.02
N ALA A 3 12.69 -27.10 -18.27
CA ALA A 3 13.26 -26.07 -19.12
C ALA A 3 14.55 -25.55 -18.47
N LYS A 4 15.67 -25.62 -19.20
CA LYS A 4 16.94 -25.11 -18.70
C LYS A 4 16.90 -23.60 -18.75
N TRP A 5 16.84 -22.96 -17.59
CA TRP A 5 16.80 -21.51 -17.47
C TRP A 5 18.10 -20.95 -16.89
N PHE A 6 18.35 -19.65 -17.12
CA PHE A 6 19.45 -18.90 -16.50
C PHE A 6 18.98 -17.53 -16.02
N ALA A 7 19.67 -16.97 -15.02
CA ALA A 7 19.39 -15.65 -14.50
C ALA A 7 20.31 -14.61 -15.16
N ARG A 8 19.76 -13.42 -15.41
CA ARG A 8 20.54 -12.22 -15.82
C ARG A 8 19.94 -10.93 -15.27
N GLU A 9 20.67 -9.85 -15.39
CA GLU A 9 20.16 -8.52 -15.16
C GLU A 9 19.10 -8.15 -16.20
N TYR A 10 18.21 -7.23 -15.82
CA TYR A 10 17.34 -6.56 -16.76
C TYR A 10 18.17 -5.80 -17.81
N GLU A 11 17.71 -5.85 -19.04
CA GLU A 11 18.24 -5.10 -20.16
C GLU A 11 17.13 -4.24 -20.77
N ALA A 12 17.48 -3.03 -21.25
CA ALA A 12 16.52 -2.17 -21.93
C ALA A 12 15.92 -2.89 -23.16
N GLY A 13 14.59 -2.96 -23.22
CA GLY A 13 13.86 -3.74 -24.22
C GLY A 13 13.17 -4.97 -23.63
N ASP A 14 13.48 -5.37 -22.40
CA ASP A 14 12.81 -6.50 -21.71
C ASP A 14 11.36 -6.18 -21.30
N GLU A 15 10.96 -4.91 -21.30
CA GLU A 15 9.69 -4.44 -20.73
C GLU A 15 8.48 -5.17 -21.33
N SER A 16 8.49 -5.36 -22.66
CA SER A 16 7.43 -6.06 -23.37
C SER A 16 7.33 -7.55 -22.96
N ALA A 17 8.49 -8.22 -22.80
CA ALA A 17 8.57 -9.60 -22.38
C ALA A 17 8.19 -9.77 -20.89
N ILE A 18 8.56 -8.81 -20.04
CA ILE A 18 8.11 -8.74 -18.65
C ILE A 18 6.59 -8.53 -18.58
N GLY A 19 6.03 -7.66 -19.43
CA GLY A 19 4.58 -7.50 -19.57
C GLY A 19 3.86 -8.76 -20.02
N ALA A 20 4.47 -9.55 -20.92
CA ALA A 20 3.94 -10.85 -21.34
C ALA A 20 3.96 -11.86 -20.17
N LEU A 21 5.03 -11.87 -19.38
CA LEU A 21 5.13 -12.70 -18.17
C LEU A 21 4.06 -12.29 -17.12
N TRP A 22 3.80 -10.96 -16.97
CA TRP A 22 2.74 -10.47 -16.09
C TRP A 22 1.39 -11.09 -16.44
N ARG A 23 0.98 -11.00 -17.72
CA ARG A 23 -0.29 -11.56 -18.19
C ARG A 23 -0.39 -13.07 -17.99
N ALA A 24 0.73 -13.80 -18.10
CA ALA A 24 0.77 -15.24 -17.84
C ALA A 24 0.71 -15.58 -16.34
N ALA A 25 1.33 -14.78 -15.49
CA ALA A 25 1.39 -15.00 -14.04
C ALA A 25 0.12 -14.55 -13.31
N PHE A 26 -0.55 -13.53 -13.81
CA PHE A 26 -1.74 -12.89 -13.22
C PHE A 26 -2.86 -12.75 -14.27
N PRO A 27 -3.47 -13.86 -14.73
CA PRO A 27 -4.49 -13.81 -15.77
C PRO A 27 -5.78 -13.07 -15.36
N ASP A 28 -6.04 -12.97 -14.07
CA ASP A 28 -7.23 -12.30 -13.50
C ASP A 28 -6.96 -10.81 -13.15
N ASP A 29 -5.75 -10.29 -13.43
CA ASP A 29 -5.45 -8.88 -13.23
C ASP A 29 -5.98 -8.08 -14.44
N ASP A 30 -7.07 -7.37 -14.21
CA ASP A 30 -7.77 -6.55 -15.19
C ASP A 30 -7.38 -5.06 -15.15
N GLU A 31 -6.38 -4.66 -14.35
CA GLU A 31 -5.90 -3.28 -14.29
C GLU A 31 -5.24 -2.90 -15.62
N VAL A 32 -6.03 -2.31 -16.50
CA VAL A 32 -5.60 -1.85 -17.83
C VAL A 32 -4.46 -0.87 -17.70
N GLY A 33 -3.40 -1.06 -18.49
CA GLY A 33 -2.24 -0.16 -18.53
C GLY A 33 -1.07 -0.59 -17.65
N ARG A 34 -1.22 -1.57 -16.75
CA ARG A 34 -0.14 -2.04 -15.87
C ARG A 34 1.06 -2.63 -16.62
N THR A 35 0.85 -3.11 -17.84
CA THR A 35 1.90 -3.61 -18.73
C THR A 35 2.40 -2.56 -19.74
N GLU A 36 1.88 -1.35 -19.68
CA GLU A 36 2.28 -0.25 -20.55
C GLU A 36 3.63 0.33 -20.13
N LEU A 37 4.39 0.82 -21.11
CA LEU A 37 5.73 1.37 -20.89
C LEU A 37 5.72 2.59 -19.97
N GLU A 38 4.67 3.39 -20.00
CA GLU A 38 4.51 4.56 -19.14
C GLU A 38 4.45 4.16 -17.65
N TYR A 39 3.62 3.16 -17.33
CA TYR A 39 3.53 2.64 -15.97
C TYR A 39 4.83 1.96 -15.54
N TRP A 40 5.45 1.18 -16.43
CA TRP A 40 6.73 0.55 -16.19
C TRP A 40 7.81 1.59 -15.84
N ASN A 41 7.91 2.67 -16.64
CA ASN A 41 8.85 3.76 -16.39
C ASN A 41 8.59 4.43 -15.04
N TRP A 42 7.34 4.78 -14.76
CA TRP A 42 6.95 5.36 -13.48
C TRP A 42 7.37 4.46 -12.31
N GLN A 43 7.11 3.15 -12.41
CA GLN A 43 7.34 2.23 -11.29
C GLN A 43 8.82 1.89 -11.07
N TYR A 44 9.59 1.73 -12.14
CA TYR A 44 10.94 1.17 -12.05
C TYR A 44 12.06 2.15 -12.37
N ARG A 45 11.83 3.11 -13.28
CA ARG A 45 12.86 4.05 -13.73
C ARG A 45 12.80 5.38 -12.99
N ASP A 46 11.60 5.87 -12.68
CA ASP A 46 11.37 7.23 -12.20
C ASP A 46 11.14 7.36 -10.67
N PRO A 47 11.28 6.31 -9.81
CA PRO A 47 11.25 6.51 -8.36
C PRO A 47 12.28 7.55 -7.91
N PRO A 48 11.94 8.49 -7.00
CA PRO A 48 12.83 9.57 -6.59
C PRO A 48 14.09 9.11 -5.85
N ALA A 49 14.09 7.88 -5.34
CA ALA A 49 15.24 7.27 -4.68
C ALA A 49 16.16 6.50 -5.64
N GLY A 50 15.84 6.45 -6.94
CA GLY A 50 16.66 5.87 -8.00
C GLY A 50 16.02 4.68 -8.71
N PHE A 51 16.72 4.16 -9.71
CA PHE A 51 16.27 3.07 -10.56
C PHE A 51 16.15 1.74 -9.78
N ALA A 52 15.17 0.94 -10.16
CA ALA A 52 14.93 -0.39 -9.60
C ALA A 52 16.14 -1.35 -9.80
N ARG A 53 16.23 -2.36 -8.94
CA ARG A 53 17.11 -3.52 -9.13
C ARG A 53 16.24 -4.68 -9.61
N ILE A 54 16.50 -5.15 -10.83
CA ILE A 54 15.67 -6.15 -11.50
C ILE A 54 16.55 -7.31 -11.97
N ARG A 55 16.08 -8.53 -11.70
CA ARG A 55 16.62 -9.77 -12.25
C ARG A 55 15.54 -10.53 -12.99
N VAL A 56 15.92 -11.12 -14.12
CA VAL A 56 15.04 -11.96 -14.92
C VAL A 56 15.62 -13.36 -15.08
N ALA A 57 14.74 -14.34 -15.17
CA ALA A 57 15.09 -15.71 -15.60
C ALA A 57 14.65 -15.91 -17.04
N VAL A 58 15.55 -16.42 -17.86
CA VAL A 58 15.29 -16.67 -19.29
C VAL A 58 15.34 -18.16 -19.57
N ALA A 59 14.35 -18.68 -20.28
CA ALA A 59 14.28 -20.04 -20.80
C ALA A 59 13.73 -20.01 -22.22
N ASP A 60 14.37 -20.71 -23.16
CA ASP A 60 13.96 -20.77 -24.57
C ASP A 60 13.66 -19.37 -25.17
N ASP A 61 14.60 -18.43 -24.96
CA ASP A 61 14.53 -17.01 -25.36
C ASP A 61 13.31 -16.24 -24.84
N ARG A 62 12.65 -16.73 -23.79
CA ARG A 62 11.53 -16.04 -23.12
C ARG A 62 11.87 -15.72 -21.67
N ILE A 63 11.41 -14.57 -21.19
CA ILE A 63 11.47 -14.24 -19.77
C ILE A 63 10.39 -15.05 -19.06
N VAL A 64 10.84 -15.94 -18.15
CA VAL A 64 9.98 -16.86 -17.37
C VAL A 64 10.00 -16.58 -15.88
N GLY A 65 10.83 -15.64 -15.44
CA GLY A 65 10.88 -15.17 -14.04
C GLY A 65 11.29 -13.72 -13.96
N HIS A 66 10.75 -13.02 -12.98
CA HIS A 66 11.04 -11.63 -12.70
C HIS A 66 11.04 -11.40 -11.19
N TYR A 67 12.05 -10.72 -10.71
CA TYR A 67 12.13 -10.22 -9.35
C TYR A 67 12.67 -8.78 -9.36
N ALA A 68 11.96 -7.89 -8.69
CA ALA A 68 12.33 -6.47 -8.63
C ALA A 68 12.22 -5.92 -7.22
N VAL A 69 13.08 -4.93 -6.95
CA VAL A 69 12.95 -4.03 -5.82
C VAL A 69 13.14 -2.59 -6.30
N ILE A 70 12.37 -1.67 -5.74
CA ILE A 70 12.59 -0.24 -5.93
C ILE A 70 13.25 0.36 -4.68
N PRO A 71 14.25 1.24 -4.84
CA PRO A 71 14.83 1.95 -3.72
C PRO A 71 13.81 2.95 -3.16
N VAL A 72 13.80 3.11 -1.84
CA VAL A 72 12.93 4.05 -1.13
C VAL A 72 13.67 4.66 0.05
N TYR A 73 13.45 5.94 0.30
CA TYR A 73 13.95 6.57 1.52
C TYR A 73 13.08 6.18 2.70
N MET A 74 13.73 5.66 3.74
CA MET A 74 13.09 5.24 4.98
C MET A 74 13.69 5.99 6.14
N GLN A 75 12.87 6.28 7.12
CA GLN A 75 13.32 6.79 8.40
C GLN A 75 13.40 5.65 9.41
N VAL A 76 14.60 5.46 9.96
CA VAL A 76 14.90 4.42 10.94
C VAL A 76 15.64 5.06 12.10
N ARG A 77 15.07 5.03 13.31
CA ARG A 77 15.67 5.60 14.53
C ARG A 77 16.18 7.04 14.39
N GLY A 78 15.44 7.89 13.69
CA GLY A 78 15.82 9.29 13.49
C GLY A 78 16.76 9.56 12.34
N GLN A 79 17.18 8.55 11.60
CA GLN A 79 18.05 8.68 10.44
C GLN A 79 17.30 8.31 9.16
N VAL A 80 17.57 9.03 8.08
CA VAL A 80 17.11 8.64 6.75
C VAL A 80 18.11 7.64 6.17
N VAL A 81 17.62 6.47 5.82
CA VAL A 81 18.39 5.40 5.16
C VAL A 81 17.77 5.08 3.81
N LEU A 82 18.56 4.61 2.87
CA LEU A 82 18.07 4.08 1.62
C LEU A 82 17.74 2.60 1.81
N GLY A 83 16.46 2.27 1.83
CA GLY A 83 15.94 0.90 1.84
C GLY A 83 15.36 0.51 0.49
N SER A 84 14.59 -0.57 0.46
CA SER A 84 13.92 -1.00 -0.76
C SER A 84 12.55 -1.64 -0.50
N LEU A 85 11.65 -1.52 -1.47
CA LEU A 85 10.37 -2.24 -1.54
C LEU A 85 10.47 -3.37 -2.56
N SER A 86 10.21 -4.60 -2.13
CA SER A 86 10.08 -5.76 -3.03
C SER A 86 8.67 -5.80 -3.63
N LEU A 87 8.59 -5.89 -4.95
CA LEU A 87 7.33 -5.86 -5.69
C LEU A 87 7.37 -6.74 -6.94
N ASN A 88 6.19 -7.06 -7.45
CA ASN A 88 5.99 -7.72 -8.75
C ASN A 88 6.84 -8.98 -8.95
N THR A 89 6.88 -9.85 -7.94
CA THR A 89 7.54 -11.16 -8.04
C THR A 89 6.72 -12.09 -8.92
N MET A 90 7.31 -12.56 -10.02
CA MET A 90 6.63 -13.39 -11.00
C MET A 90 7.45 -14.60 -11.40
N THR A 91 6.77 -15.73 -11.61
CA THR A 91 7.31 -16.90 -12.27
C THR A 91 6.24 -17.49 -13.17
N HIS A 92 6.58 -17.74 -14.44
CA HIS A 92 5.66 -18.33 -15.41
C HIS A 92 5.07 -19.64 -14.85
N PRO A 93 3.76 -19.91 -15.00
CA PRO A 93 3.13 -21.10 -14.42
C PRO A 93 3.86 -22.39 -14.73
N ASP A 94 4.33 -22.58 -15.96
CA ASP A 94 5.02 -23.79 -16.41
C ASP A 94 6.45 -23.93 -15.84
N CYS A 95 7.01 -22.86 -15.26
CA CYS A 95 8.37 -22.84 -14.73
C CYS A 95 8.42 -22.71 -13.19
N GLN A 96 7.29 -22.86 -12.51
CA GLN A 96 7.21 -22.83 -11.06
C GLN A 96 7.98 -24.00 -10.41
N ARG A 97 8.35 -23.84 -9.13
CA ARG A 97 9.04 -24.85 -8.30
C ARG A 97 10.44 -25.27 -8.80
N GLN A 98 11.05 -24.48 -9.66
CA GLN A 98 12.41 -24.68 -10.18
C GLN A 98 13.47 -23.79 -9.51
N GLY A 99 13.15 -23.14 -8.38
CA GLY A 99 14.08 -22.29 -7.65
C GLY A 99 14.31 -20.90 -8.26
N ILE A 100 13.56 -20.52 -9.30
CA ILE A 100 13.73 -19.23 -10.01
C ILE A 100 13.64 -18.05 -9.04
N LEU A 101 12.56 -17.94 -8.27
CA LEU A 101 12.40 -16.87 -7.29
C LEU A 101 13.60 -16.78 -6.32
N THR A 102 13.99 -17.92 -5.77
CA THR A 102 15.09 -17.98 -4.79
C THR A 102 16.40 -17.45 -5.39
N LYS A 103 16.72 -17.87 -6.62
CA LYS A 103 17.94 -17.44 -7.31
C LYS A 103 17.93 -15.95 -7.62
N LEU A 104 16.86 -15.43 -8.26
CA LEU A 104 16.75 -14.03 -8.64
C LEU A 104 16.78 -13.10 -7.40
N ALA A 105 16.01 -13.46 -6.38
CA ALA A 105 15.94 -12.67 -5.15
C ALA A 105 17.28 -12.65 -4.41
N SER A 106 17.98 -13.79 -4.30
CA SER A 106 19.29 -13.84 -3.64
C SER A 106 20.32 -12.94 -4.32
N GLU A 107 20.36 -12.93 -5.66
CA GLU A 107 21.27 -12.05 -6.40
C GLU A 107 20.98 -10.56 -6.16
N VAL A 108 19.69 -10.19 -6.10
CA VAL A 108 19.28 -8.83 -5.79
C VAL A 108 19.70 -8.46 -4.36
N TYR A 109 19.49 -9.34 -3.37
CA TYR A 109 19.85 -9.04 -1.97
C TYR A 109 21.36 -8.87 -1.77
N ASP A 110 22.15 -9.68 -2.46
CA ASP A 110 23.62 -9.55 -2.44
C ASP A 110 24.07 -8.20 -3.04
N GLU A 111 23.38 -7.75 -4.08
CA GLU A 111 23.61 -6.44 -4.68
C GLU A 111 23.21 -5.30 -3.73
N LEU A 112 22.02 -5.40 -3.11
CA LEU A 112 21.52 -4.40 -2.16
C LEU A 112 22.46 -4.24 -0.96
N GLY A 113 22.93 -5.35 -0.38
CA GLY A 113 23.88 -5.33 0.73
C GLY A 113 25.19 -4.62 0.34
N ARG A 114 25.72 -4.92 -0.84
CA ARG A 114 26.94 -4.25 -1.36
C ARG A 114 26.73 -2.77 -1.69
N ALA A 115 25.52 -2.40 -2.08
CA ALA A 115 25.14 -1.02 -2.41
C ALA A 115 24.73 -0.19 -1.17
N GLY A 116 24.71 -0.79 0.03
CA GLY A 116 24.38 -0.09 1.28
C GLY A 116 22.88 0.17 1.46
N LEU A 117 22.02 -0.69 0.90
CA LEU A 117 20.56 -0.69 1.15
C LEU A 117 20.26 -1.76 2.21
N PRO A 118 20.30 -1.42 3.50
CA PRO A 118 20.30 -2.43 4.56
C PRO A 118 18.95 -3.16 4.74
N ILE A 119 17.84 -2.56 4.33
CA ILE A 119 16.49 -3.05 4.62
C ILE A 119 15.70 -3.20 3.32
N THR A 120 15.08 -4.37 3.14
CA THR A 120 14.01 -4.60 2.16
C THR A 120 12.72 -4.95 2.89
N TYR A 121 11.61 -4.32 2.52
CA TYR A 121 10.29 -4.69 3.02
C TYR A 121 9.36 -5.09 1.87
N GLY A 122 8.25 -5.75 2.19
CA GLY A 122 7.27 -6.15 1.18
C GLY A 122 6.00 -6.74 1.78
N PHE A 123 5.01 -6.92 0.90
CA PHE A 123 3.66 -7.38 1.24
C PHE A 123 3.34 -8.69 0.50
N PRO A 124 3.98 -9.80 0.89
CA PRO A 124 3.75 -11.07 0.22
C PRO A 124 2.31 -11.56 0.38
N ASN A 125 1.82 -12.25 -0.63
CA ASN A 125 0.56 -12.99 -0.51
C ASN A 125 0.79 -14.36 0.17
N GLU A 126 -0.29 -15.10 0.42
CA GLU A 126 -0.24 -16.41 1.08
C GLU A 126 0.68 -17.42 0.36
N ASN A 127 0.81 -17.30 -0.97
CA ASN A 127 1.64 -18.21 -1.77
C ASN A 127 3.14 -17.91 -1.62
N SER A 128 3.51 -16.65 -1.42
CA SER A 128 4.91 -16.20 -1.39
C SER A 128 5.48 -16.03 0.01
N VAL A 129 4.65 -15.76 1.05
CA VAL A 129 5.12 -15.54 2.42
C VAL A 129 5.97 -16.70 2.95
N GLY A 130 5.58 -17.96 2.64
CA GLY A 130 6.31 -19.15 3.05
C GLY A 130 7.70 -19.26 2.43
N ALA A 131 7.83 -18.94 1.14
CA ALA A 131 9.12 -18.93 0.45
C ALA A 131 10.05 -17.83 0.97
N LEU A 132 9.53 -16.62 1.17
CA LEU A 132 10.30 -15.50 1.70
C LEU A 132 10.83 -15.80 3.10
N THR A 133 9.97 -16.24 4.02
CA THR A 133 10.35 -16.41 5.43
C THR A 133 11.19 -17.67 5.69
N LYS A 134 10.92 -18.78 5.00
CA LYS A 134 11.63 -20.06 5.25
C LYS A 134 12.92 -20.19 4.45
N THR A 135 13.03 -19.55 3.27
CA THR A 135 14.14 -19.80 2.32
C THR A 135 14.99 -18.56 2.09
N LEU A 136 14.37 -17.36 2.09
CA LEU A 136 15.03 -16.12 1.69
C LEU A 136 15.39 -15.21 2.87
N GLY A 137 15.26 -15.67 4.11
CA GLY A 137 15.69 -14.95 5.31
C GLY A 137 14.86 -13.71 5.65
N TRP A 138 13.60 -13.68 5.25
CA TRP A 138 12.69 -12.62 5.66
C TRP A 138 12.11 -12.87 7.05
N HIS A 139 11.91 -11.79 7.79
CA HIS A 139 11.18 -11.78 9.05
C HIS A 139 9.71 -11.44 8.80
N TYR A 140 8.82 -12.28 9.28
CA TYR A 140 7.40 -11.95 9.33
C TYR A 140 7.16 -10.99 10.48
N VAL A 141 6.71 -9.77 10.18
CA VAL A 141 6.48 -8.73 11.20
C VAL A 141 5.07 -8.87 11.77
N CYS A 142 4.05 -8.78 10.93
CA CYS A 142 2.66 -8.89 11.37
C CYS A 142 1.69 -9.02 10.19
N ALA A 143 0.42 -9.35 10.51
CA ALA A 143 -0.71 -9.07 9.63
C ALA A 143 -1.21 -7.64 9.87
N LEU A 144 -1.24 -6.84 8.82
CA LEU A 144 -1.70 -5.46 8.88
C LEU A 144 -3.24 -5.40 8.93
N ARG A 145 -3.76 -4.44 9.65
CA ARG A 145 -5.20 -4.27 9.83
C ARG A 145 -5.76 -3.21 8.88
N VAL A 146 -6.78 -3.60 8.15
CA VAL A 146 -7.64 -2.66 7.41
C VAL A 146 -8.80 -2.27 8.31
N TYR A 147 -9.10 -0.98 8.33
CA TYR A 147 -10.28 -0.42 9.00
C TYR A 147 -11.30 -0.06 7.94
N VAL A 148 -12.55 -0.43 8.16
CA VAL A 148 -13.64 -0.21 7.20
C VAL A 148 -14.80 0.50 7.85
N LYS A 149 -15.51 1.31 7.06
CA LYS A 149 -16.76 1.96 7.43
C LYS A 149 -17.78 1.73 6.33
N PRO A 150 -18.93 1.10 6.59
CA PRO A 150 -20.04 1.04 5.66
C PRO A 150 -20.54 2.44 5.34
N LEU A 151 -20.73 2.76 4.06
CA LEU A 151 -21.35 4.01 3.61
C LEU A 151 -22.80 3.77 3.19
N HIS A 152 -23.10 2.59 2.62
CA HIS A 152 -24.43 2.11 2.29
C HIS A 152 -24.73 0.83 3.07
N ALA A 153 -25.60 0.94 4.08
CA ALA A 153 -25.90 -0.13 5.03
C ALA A 153 -26.57 -1.36 4.40
N ASP A 154 -27.42 -1.14 3.40
CA ASP A 154 -28.15 -2.17 2.67
C ASP A 154 -27.24 -3.05 1.83
N VAL A 155 -26.31 -2.46 1.08
CA VAL A 155 -25.36 -3.18 0.23
C VAL A 155 -24.47 -4.11 1.08
N ILE A 156 -23.96 -3.61 2.20
CA ILE A 156 -23.11 -4.40 3.10
C ILE A 156 -23.91 -5.54 3.75
N ALA A 157 -25.14 -5.28 4.22
CA ALA A 157 -25.99 -6.30 4.83
C ALA A 157 -26.29 -7.44 3.84
N ASP A 158 -26.51 -7.11 2.57
CA ASP A 158 -26.80 -8.09 1.51
C ASP A 158 -25.60 -8.99 1.19
N ARG A 159 -24.37 -8.51 1.41
CA ARG A 159 -23.14 -9.26 1.13
C ARG A 159 -22.62 -10.08 2.33
N VAL A 160 -22.78 -9.57 3.54
CA VAL A 160 -22.21 -10.18 4.75
C VAL A 160 -23.10 -11.27 5.31
N LEU A 161 -24.43 -11.19 5.10
CA LEU A 161 -25.37 -12.16 5.66
C LEU A 161 -25.45 -13.41 4.78
N PRO A 162 -25.40 -14.61 5.39
CA PRO A 162 -25.63 -15.87 4.66
C PRO A 162 -27.05 -15.88 4.05
N GLY A 163 -27.20 -16.55 2.91
CA GLY A 163 -28.48 -16.66 2.20
C GLY A 163 -29.57 -17.40 3.00
N GLY A 164 -30.85 -17.28 2.56
CA GLY A 164 -31.98 -18.01 3.12
C GLY A 164 -32.65 -17.33 4.32
N LEU A 165 -33.31 -18.14 5.15
CA LEU A 165 -34.14 -17.67 6.28
C LEU A 165 -33.35 -16.84 7.30
N VAL A 166 -32.08 -17.20 7.53
CA VAL A 166 -31.17 -16.49 8.44
C VAL A 166 -30.93 -15.05 7.96
N ARG A 167 -30.81 -14.85 6.66
CA ARG A 167 -30.64 -13.53 6.03
C ARG A 167 -31.88 -12.65 6.26
N SER A 168 -33.11 -13.20 6.08
CA SER A 168 -34.33 -12.43 6.24
C SER A 168 -34.56 -11.98 7.69
N MET A 169 -34.13 -12.76 8.67
CA MET A 169 -34.25 -12.42 10.10
C MET A 169 -33.13 -11.51 10.62
N ALA A 170 -31.90 -11.70 10.15
CA ALA A 170 -30.76 -10.94 10.62
C ALA A 170 -30.52 -9.62 9.85
N LYS A 171 -31.04 -9.50 8.61
CA LYS A 171 -30.88 -8.31 7.75
C LYS A 171 -31.30 -7.00 8.43
N PRO A 172 -32.47 -6.86 9.06
CA PRO A 172 -32.84 -5.59 9.69
C PRO A 172 -31.94 -5.18 10.86
N LEU A 173 -31.43 -6.15 11.63
CA LEU A 173 -30.49 -5.88 12.72
C LEU A 173 -29.11 -5.48 12.17
N ALA A 174 -28.65 -6.15 11.13
CA ALA A 174 -27.39 -5.81 10.47
C ALA A 174 -27.47 -4.44 9.79
N GLN A 175 -28.59 -4.11 9.15
CA GLN A 175 -28.84 -2.79 8.57
C GLN A 175 -28.89 -1.69 9.64
N LEU A 176 -29.55 -1.94 10.77
CA LEU A 176 -29.57 -0.98 11.89
C LEU A 176 -28.17 -0.77 12.45
N GLY A 177 -27.39 -1.85 12.66
CA GLY A 177 -26.00 -1.78 13.10
C GLY A 177 -25.13 -1.01 12.12
N ALA A 178 -25.22 -1.33 10.83
CA ALA A 178 -24.50 -0.63 9.77
C ALA A 178 -24.91 0.85 9.66
N ALA A 179 -26.20 1.16 9.79
CA ALA A 179 -26.69 2.55 9.79
C ALA A 179 -26.22 3.36 11.01
N LEU A 180 -26.09 2.71 12.19
CA LEU A 180 -25.54 3.36 13.38
C LEU A 180 -24.03 3.66 13.25
N ILE A 181 -23.27 2.72 12.69
CA ILE A 181 -21.84 2.85 12.42
C ILE A 181 -21.60 3.81 11.26
N GLY A 182 -22.44 3.72 10.22
CA GLY A 182 -22.37 4.53 9.00
C GLY A 182 -22.89 5.98 9.14
N ARG A 183 -23.23 6.44 10.37
CA ARG A 183 -23.60 7.85 10.57
C ARG A 183 -22.52 8.77 10.05
N SER A 184 -22.91 9.66 9.13
CA SER A 184 -22.01 10.64 8.52
C SER A 184 -21.49 11.61 9.57
N SER A 185 -20.18 11.80 9.57
CA SER A 185 -19.54 12.92 10.27
C SER A 185 -19.54 14.09 9.30
N SER A 186 -20.34 15.12 9.54
CA SER A 186 -20.33 16.32 8.71
C SER A 186 -19.10 17.17 9.02
N VAL A 187 -18.48 17.75 7.99
CA VAL A 187 -17.43 18.75 8.17
C VAL A 187 -18.02 20.01 8.79
N PRO A 188 -17.53 20.49 9.93
CA PRO A 188 -17.99 21.74 10.53
C PRO A 188 -17.78 22.92 9.56
N GLU A 189 -18.79 23.81 9.44
CA GLU A 189 -18.73 24.95 8.51
C GLU A 189 -17.43 25.79 8.59
N PRO A 190 -16.92 26.16 9.77
CA PRO A 190 -15.66 26.90 9.84
C PRO A 190 -14.46 26.13 9.28
N ALA A 191 -14.45 24.79 9.42
CA ALA A 191 -13.35 23.95 8.96
C ALA A 191 -13.39 23.71 7.44
N ARG A 192 -14.55 23.84 6.79
CA ARG A 192 -14.68 23.72 5.32
C ARG A 192 -13.82 24.76 4.59
N ASN A 193 -13.65 25.95 5.14
CA ASN A 193 -12.85 27.01 4.55
C ASN A 193 -11.35 26.65 4.49
N ASN A 194 -10.91 25.69 5.29
CA ASN A 194 -9.54 25.21 5.35
C ASN A 194 -9.30 23.95 4.49
N MET A 195 -10.36 23.39 3.92
CA MET A 195 -10.23 22.21 3.05
C MET A 195 -9.85 22.60 1.63
N ARG A 196 -8.93 21.85 1.03
CA ARG A 196 -8.45 22.03 -0.36
C ARG A 196 -8.27 20.69 -1.05
N TRP A 197 -8.56 20.66 -2.34
CA TRP A 197 -8.09 19.63 -3.23
C TRP A 197 -6.75 20.06 -3.82
N LEU A 198 -5.73 19.24 -3.66
CA LEU A 198 -4.40 19.53 -4.19
C LEU A 198 -4.17 18.75 -5.48
N GLU A 199 -3.54 19.38 -6.45
CA GLU A 199 -3.03 18.70 -7.66
C GLU A 199 -1.67 18.05 -7.38
N ARG A 200 -0.90 18.64 -6.46
CA ARG A 200 0.42 18.15 -6.04
C ARG A 200 0.76 18.62 -4.64
N PHE A 201 1.69 17.94 -4.01
CA PHE A 201 2.25 18.36 -2.72
C PHE A 201 3.34 19.42 -2.92
N SER A 202 3.39 20.39 -2.00
CA SER A 202 4.46 21.37 -1.85
C SER A 202 5.43 20.95 -0.74
N SER A 203 6.46 21.76 -0.48
CA SER A 203 7.41 21.54 0.62
C SER A 203 6.77 21.49 2.02
N ASP A 204 5.53 22.00 2.16
CA ASP A 204 4.79 21.92 3.44
C ASP A 204 4.52 20.48 3.87
N ALA A 205 4.49 19.55 2.90
CA ALA A 205 4.41 18.12 3.19
C ALA A 205 5.65 17.61 3.93
N ASP A 206 6.82 18.16 3.63
CA ASP A 206 8.09 17.81 4.30
C ASP A 206 8.06 18.26 5.76
N GLU A 207 7.55 19.48 6.03
CA GLU A 207 7.40 20.03 7.37
C GLU A 207 6.40 19.22 8.19
N LEU A 208 5.23 18.92 7.60
CA LEU A 208 4.24 18.06 8.24
C LEU A 208 4.82 16.68 8.57
N TRP A 209 5.51 16.06 7.62
CA TRP A 209 6.12 14.76 7.83
C TRP A 209 7.16 14.77 8.94
N GLN A 210 8.02 15.79 9.02
CA GLN A 210 8.99 15.94 10.10
C GLN A 210 8.31 16.01 11.47
N ALA A 211 7.18 16.74 11.60
CA ALA A 211 6.41 16.79 12.83
C ALA A 211 5.79 15.44 13.22
N VAL A 212 5.33 14.66 12.25
CA VAL A 212 4.75 13.32 12.46
C VAL A 212 5.83 12.31 12.79
N TYR A 213 6.94 12.35 12.06
CA TYR A 213 8.02 11.37 12.17
C TYR A 213 8.66 11.31 13.55
N ASN A 214 8.75 12.41 14.27
CA ASN A 214 9.27 12.40 15.65
C ASN A 214 8.56 11.39 16.58
N ARG A 215 7.48 10.77 16.13
CA ARG A 215 6.71 9.73 16.84
C ARG A 215 6.77 8.35 16.18
N SER A 216 7.16 8.26 14.92
CA SER A 216 7.32 6.99 14.22
C SER A 216 8.75 6.49 14.41
N LYS A 217 8.93 5.19 14.37
CA LYS A 217 10.24 4.58 14.58
C LYS A 217 10.86 4.07 13.30
N ILE A 218 10.02 3.52 12.40
CA ILE A 218 10.39 3.09 11.04
C ILE A 218 9.22 3.42 10.12
N ALA A 219 9.46 4.17 9.04
CA ALA A 219 8.46 4.55 8.06
C ALA A 219 9.12 4.94 6.74
N LEU A 220 8.40 4.85 5.64
CA LEU A 220 8.81 5.53 4.42
C LEU A 220 8.78 7.04 4.63
N THR A 221 9.75 7.73 4.04
CA THR A 221 9.78 9.19 4.05
C THR A 221 8.67 9.73 3.15
N ARG A 222 7.77 10.53 3.72
CA ARG A 222 6.66 11.17 2.99
C ARG A 222 7.00 12.62 2.67
N ASN A 223 8.12 12.82 1.96
CA ASN A 223 8.46 14.15 1.43
C ASN A 223 7.69 14.43 0.13
N ALA A 224 7.69 15.70 -0.29
CA ALA A 224 6.96 16.13 -1.48
C ALA A 224 7.36 15.35 -2.73
N ASP A 225 8.64 15.02 -2.91
CA ASP A 225 9.12 14.26 -4.07
C ASP A 225 8.53 12.85 -4.10
N PHE A 226 8.58 12.12 -2.97
CA PHE A 226 7.98 10.79 -2.87
C PHE A 226 6.47 10.82 -3.09
N LEU A 227 5.76 11.74 -2.43
CA LEU A 227 4.31 11.86 -2.51
C LEU A 227 3.85 12.23 -3.92
N ASN A 228 4.57 13.13 -4.60
CA ASN A 228 4.25 13.53 -5.96
C ASN A 228 4.50 12.41 -6.96
N TRP A 229 5.61 11.68 -6.83
CA TRP A 229 5.86 10.49 -7.64
C TRP A 229 4.77 9.43 -7.40
N ARG A 230 4.50 9.14 -6.13
CA ARG A 230 3.61 8.04 -5.72
C ARG A 230 2.18 8.25 -6.17
N TYR A 231 1.66 9.49 -6.15
CA TYR A 231 0.25 9.78 -6.34
C TYR A 231 -0.04 10.58 -7.62
N PRO A 232 0.27 11.88 -7.73
CA PRO A 232 -0.08 12.65 -8.93
C PRO A 232 0.57 12.14 -10.22
N GLN A 233 1.78 11.60 -10.14
CA GLN A 233 2.51 11.11 -11.31
C GLN A 233 2.23 9.64 -11.65
N ASN A 234 1.41 8.94 -10.88
CA ASN A 234 1.00 7.58 -11.21
C ASN A 234 0.06 7.59 -12.42
N PRO A 235 0.43 6.95 -13.55
CA PRO A 235 -0.35 7.08 -14.78
C PRO A 235 -1.65 6.26 -14.79
N LEU A 236 -1.79 5.29 -13.86
CA LEU A 236 -2.95 4.38 -13.85
C LEU A 236 -4.00 4.75 -12.82
N ARG A 237 -3.58 5.29 -11.69
CA ARG A 237 -4.45 5.37 -10.51
C ARG A 237 -4.86 6.80 -10.26
N GLY A 238 -6.13 7.12 -10.52
CA GLY A 238 -6.70 8.44 -10.29
C GLY A 238 -6.81 8.79 -8.81
N TYR A 239 -5.68 9.07 -8.17
CA TYR A 239 -5.66 9.54 -6.79
C TYR A 239 -6.16 10.97 -6.67
N ARG A 240 -6.87 11.25 -5.59
CA ARG A 240 -7.29 12.60 -5.21
C ARG A 240 -6.64 12.94 -3.88
N ILE A 241 -6.09 14.15 -3.77
CA ILE A 241 -5.41 14.62 -2.57
C ILE A 241 -6.30 15.63 -1.88
N LEU A 242 -6.76 15.28 -0.68
CA LEU A 242 -7.57 16.13 0.16
C LEU A 242 -6.70 16.66 1.30
N ALA A 243 -6.60 17.98 1.43
CA ALA A 243 -5.76 18.66 2.41
C ALA A 243 -6.57 19.55 3.35
N TYR A 244 -6.11 19.66 4.57
CA TYR A 244 -6.53 20.68 5.54
C TYR A 244 -5.36 21.62 5.77
N GLU A 245 -5.57 22.89 5.44
CA GLU A 245 -4.54 23.94 5.52
C GLU A 245 -4.97 25.04 6.49
N GLU A 246 -4.03 25.52 7.29
CA GLU A 246 -4.24 26.70 8.13
C GLU A 246 -3.13 27.70 7.90
N GLN A 247 -3.51 28.95 7.70
CA GLN A 247 -2.57 30.04 7.42
C GLN A 247 -1.58 29.73 6.29
N GLY A 248 -2.03 28.92 5.30
CA GLY A 248 -1.22 28.50 4.16
C GLY A 248 -0.27 27.32 4.44
N GLN A 249 -0.35 26.69 5.60
CA GLN A 249 0.44 25.51 5.96
C GLN A 249 -0.40 24.25 5.96
N LEU A 250 0.15 23.16 5.44
CA LEU A 250 -0.48 21.85 5.45
C LEU A 250 -0.47 21.26 6.86
N VAL A 251 -1.65 21.01 7.41
CA VAL A 251 -1.84 20.48 8.78
C VAL A 251 -2.25 19.01 8.77
N ALA A 252 -3.03 18.59 7.77
CA ALA A 252 -3.41 17.19 7.58
C ALA A 252 -3.74 16.93 6.11
N TYR A 253 -3.56 15.69 5.67
CA TYR A 253 -4.02 15.25 4.35
C TYR A 253 -4.51 13.81 4.34
N ALA A 254 -5.34 13.51 3.36
CA ALA A 254 -5.67 12.15 2.94
C ALA A 254 -5.48 12.01 1.42
N VAL A 255 -4.92 10.89 1.00
CA VAL A 255 -4.91 10.48 -0.40
C VAL A 255 -6.02 9.47 -0.61
N LEU A 256 -6.91 9.75 -1.54
CA LEU A 256 -8.14 9.02 -1.78
C LEU A 256 -8.10 8.33 -3.15
N ARG A 257 -8.67 7.13 -3.23
CA ARG A 257 -8.92 6.41 -4.47
C ARG A 257 -10.29 5.74 -4.43
N CYS A 258 -11.08 5.91 -5.48
CA CYS A 258 -12.29 5.12 -5.69
C CYS A 258 -11.94 3.93 -6.59
N MET A 259 -12.38 2.73 -6.21
CA MET A 259 -12.14 1.51 -6.99
C MET A 259 -13.29 0.54 -6.83
N GLU A 260 -13.48 -0.30 -7.84
CA GLU A 260 -14.39 -1.43 -7.74
C GLU A 260 -13.59 -2.73 -7.62
N GLN A 261 -13.93 -3.54 -6.64
CA GLN A 261 -13.31 -4.84 -6.46
C GLN A 261 -14.33 -5.83 -5.88
N PHE A 262 -14.41 -7.03 -6.46
CA PHE A 262 -15.35 -8.07 -6.04
C PHE A 262 -16.82 -7.61 -6.06
N GLY A 263 -17.16 -6.68 -6.98
CA GLY A 263 -18.49 -6.09 -7.12
C GLY A 263 -18.90 -5.18 -5.94
N LEU A 264 -17.94 -4.66 -5.17
CA LEU A 264 -18.10 -3.59 -4.19
C LEU A 264 -17.34 -2.36 -4.66
N ARG A 265 -17.98 -1.19 -4.54
CA ARG A 265 -17.36 0.10 -4.78
C ARG A 265 -16.71 0.59 -3.48
N GLY A 266 -15.41 0.60 -3.45
CA GLY A 266 -14.61 0.97 -2.28
C GLY A 266 -13.99 2.34 -2.40
N GLY A 267 -14.23 3.21 -1.41
CA GLY A 267 -13.48 4.43 -1.19
C GLY A 267 -12.26 4.12 -0.32
N MET A 268 -11.07 4.19 -0.91
CA MET A 268 -9.82 3.87 -0.22
C MET A 268 -9.16 5.15 0.29
N ILE A 269 -8.92 5.24 1.59
CA ILE A 269 -7.98 6.20 2.18
C ILE A 269 -6.60 5.55 2.10
N VAL A 270 -5.87 5.91 1.04
CA VAL A 270 -4.59 5.27 0.69
C VAL A 270 -3.47 5.75 1.61
N ASP A 271 -3.43 7.04 1.90
CA ASP A 271 -2.53 7.62 2.88
C ASP A 271 -3.28 8.64 3.74
N LEU A 272 -2.90 8.77 5.01
CA LEU A 272 -3.59 9.63 5.98
C LEU A 272 -2.57 10.12 6.99
N VAL A 273 -2.26 11.40 6.95
CA VAL A 273 -1.27 12.04 7.82
C VAL A 273 -1.87 13.29 8.44
N GLY A 274 -1.66 13.50 9.72
CA GLY A 274 -2.10 14.70 10.43
C GLY A 274 -1.11 15.14 11.49
N HIS A 275 -0.95 16.46 11.62
CA HIS A 275 -0.06 17.05 12.60
C HIS A 275 -0.36 16.52 14.01
N PRO A 276 0.66 16.13 14.79
CA PRO A 276 0.48 15.38 16.02
C PRO A 276 -0.29 16.10 17.14
N THR A 277 -0.45 17.40 17.08
CA THR A 277 -1.23 18.17 18.07
C THR A 277 -2.61 18.59 17.55
N ARG A 278 -3.00 18.15 16.34
CA ARG A 278 -4.22 18.60 15.65
C ARG A 278 -5.14 17.42 15.30
N ASP A 279 -5.77 16.84 16.35
CA ASP A 279 -6.77 15.78 16.16
C ASP A 279 -8.02 16.27 15.44
N ASP A 280 -8.36 17.54 15.58
CA ASP A 280 -9.46 18.20 14.90
C ASP A 280 -9.27 18.27 13.38
N ALA A 281 -8.07 18.61 12.92
CA ALA A 281 -7.74 18.63 11.50
C ALA A 281 -7.84 17.22 10.87
N LEU A 282 -7.30 16.22 11.55
CA LEU A 282 -7.37 14.83 11.09
C LEU A 282 -8.81 14.32 11.03
N ALA A 283 -9.63 14.63 12.05
CA ALA A 283 -11.06 14.27 12.06
C ALA A 283 -11.84 14.99 10.94
N THR A 284 -11.48 16.24 10.65
CA THR A 284 -12.08 17.01 9.56
C THR A 284 -11.75 16.42 8.19
N VAL A 285 -10.49 16.03 7.96
CA VAL A 285 -10.07 15.36 6.71
C VAL A 285 -10.80 14.02 6.54
N LEU A 286 -10.96 13.25 7.61
CA LEU A 286 -11.72 11.98 7.57
C LEU A 286 -13.20 12.20 7.23
N ALA A 287 -13.82 13.22 7.83
CA ALA A 287 -15.22 13.56 7.52
C ALA A 287 -15.39 14.02 6.06
N ALA A 288 -14.46 14.82 5.55
CA ALA A 288 -14.50 15.28 4.16
C ALA A 288 -14.21 14.15 3.15
N ALA A 289 -13.32 13.22 3.50
CA ALA A 289 -13.08 12.02 2.69
C ALA A 289 -14.35 11.14 2.62
N GLU A 290 -15.07 11.00 3.73
CA GLU A 290 -16.35 10.29 3.76
C GLU A 290 -17.42 10.98 2.91
N GLU A 291 -17.53 12.31 3.01
CA GLU A 291 -18.46 13.09 2.16
C GLU A 291 -18.15 12.86 0.67
N TYR A 292 -16.88 12.91 0.29
CA TYR A 292 -16.43 12.63 -1.07
C TYR A 292 -16.81 11.21 -1.52
N PHE A 293 -16.52 10.19 -0.74
CA PHE A 293 -16.88 8.81 -1.09
C PHE A 293 -18.39 8.58 -1.23
N ARG A 294 -19.21 9.28 -0.44
CA ARG A 294 -20.65 9.23 -0.61
C ARG A 294 -21.11 9.93 -1.88
N GLN A 295 -20.49 11.04 -2.29
CA GLN A 295 -20.75 11.72 -3.55
C GLN A 295 -20.40 10.85 -4.76
N GLU A 296 -19.32 10.08 -4.66
CA GLU A 296 -18.87 9.10 -5.67
C GLU A 296 -19.66 7.77 -5.58
N ASP A 297 -20.68 7.70 -4.71
CA ASP A 297 -21.54 6.53 -4.53
C ASP A 297 -20.77 5.25 -4.14
N MET A 298 -19.78 5.37 -3.24
CA MET A 298 -19.03 4.23 -2.73
C MET A 298 -19.81 3.47 -1.65
N ASP A 299 -19.72 2.13 -1.67
CA ASP A 299 -20.45 1.25 -0.74
C ASP A 299 -19.81 1.26 0.66
N LEU A 300 -18.48 1.38 0.70
CA LEU A 300 -17.68 1.41 1.93
C LEU A 300 -16.48 2.32 1.80
N ALA A 301 -15.98 2.81 2.93
CA ALA A 301 -14.66 3.42 3.05
C ALA A 301 -13.69 2.44 3.73
N ALA A 302 -12.44 2.39 3.28
CA ALA A 302 -11.41 1.54 3.85
C ALA A 302 -10.10 2.31 4.04
N CYS A 303 -9.36 2.00 5.12
CA CYS A 303 -8.06 2.56 5.45
C CYS A 303 -7.18 1.49 6.09
N LEU A 304 -5.97 1.28 5.57
CA LEU A 304 -4.94 0.53 6.26
C LEU A 304 -4.13 1.51 7.11
N MET A 305 -4.04 1.22 8.41
CA MET A 305 -3.24 2.02 9.32
C MET A 305 -2.59 1.14 10.37
N HIS A 306 -1.28 1.15 10.41
CA HIS A 306 -0.49 0.45 11.42
C HIS A 306 0.54 1.40 12.06
N GLY A 307 0.76 1.25 13.35
CA GLY A 307 1.81 1.95 14.09
C GLY A 307 1.46 3.32 14.65
N ASP A 308 0.41 3.97 14.19
CA ASP A 308 -0.09 5.23 14.77
C ASP A 308 -1.41 5.03 15.52
N ARG A 309 -1.30 4.88 16.84
CA ARG A 309 -2.45 4.71 17.74
C ARG A 309 -3.43 5.89 17.69
N ARG A 310 -2.91 7.10 17.45
CA ARG A 310 -3.72 8.32 17.41
C ARG A 310 -4.61 8.33 16.17
N THR A 311 -4.04 8.07 14.99
CA THR A 311 -4.80 7.95 13.75
C THR A 311 -5.81 6.80 13.82
N VAL A 312 -5.44 5.65 14.38
CA VAL A 312 -6.38 4.54 14.64
C VAL A 312 -7.53 4.96 15.56
N GLN A 313 -7.25 5.76 16.59
CA GLN A 313 -8.30 6.28 17.48
C GLN A 313 -9.23 7.26 16.75
N SER A 314 -8.70 8.12 15.88
CA SER A 314 -9.49 9.03 15.04
C SER A 314 -10.37 8.27 14.06
N LEU A 315 -9.84 7.22 13.40
CA LEU A 315 -10.62 6.31 12.54
C LEU A 315 -11.79 5.69 13.31
N ARG A 316 -11.52 5.15 14.50
CA ARG A 316 -12.58 4.53 15.34
C ARG A 316 -13.65 5.53 15.77
N ARG A 317 -13.25 6.74 16.17
CA ARG A 317 -14.20 7.83 16.51
C ARG A 317 -15.03 8.24 15.30
N SER A 318 -14.49 8.15 14.10
CA SER A 318 -15.18 8.39 12.83
C SER A 318 -16.02 7.19 12.36
N GLY A 319 -16.13 6.12 13.15
CA GLY A 319 -16.97 4.95 12.85
C GLY A 319 -16.29 3.85 12.02
N PHE A 320 -14.97 3.93 11.80
CA PHE A 320 -14.25 2.83 11.18
C PHE A 320 -14.00 1.70 12.18
N LEU A 321 -14.25 0.47 11.77
CA LEU A 321 -14.01 -0.74 12.55
C LEU A 321 -12.98 -1.63 11.86
N PRO A 322 -12.24 -2.45 12.61
CA PRO A 322 -11.38 -3.46 12.01
C PRO A 322 -12.18 -4.36 11.06
N ALA A 323 -11.68 -4.55 9.84
CA ALA A 323 -12.31 -5.40 8.87
C ALA A 323 -12.38 -6.86 9.37
N PRO A 324 -13.52 -7.57 9.17
CA PRO A 324 -13.61 -8.98 9.55
C PRO A 324 -12.64 -9.82 8.71
N GLY A 325 -11.79 -10.62 9.37
CA GLY A 325 -10.71 -11.38 8.71
C GLY A 325 -11.14 -12.37 7.62
N ARG A 326 -12.45 -12.72 7.55
CA ARG A 326 -13.01 -13.58 6.49
C ARG A 326 -13.47 -12.79 5.23
N ALA A 327 -13.62 -11.47 5.34
CA ALA A 327 -14.16 -10.63 4.27
C ALA A 327 -13.07 -9.83 3.53
N PHE A 328 -11.89 -9.74 4.08
CA PHE A 328 -10.77 -9.00 3.51
C PHE A 328 -9.52 -9.88 3.50
N LYS A 329 -8.72 -9.76 2.42
CA LYS A 329 -7.42 -10.43 2.31
C LYS A 329 -6.52 -10.03 3.47
N GLU A 330 -5.81 -10.99 4.06
CA GLU A 330 -4.76 -10.66 5.01
C GLU A 330 -3.59 -9.97 4.33
N TRP A 331 -3.18 -8.85 4.89
CA TRP A 331 -2.03 -8.09 4.43
C TRP A 331 -0.81 -8.48 5.25
N HIS A 332 -0.07 -9.47 4.76
CA HIS A 332 1.17 -9.88 5.42
C HIS A 332 2.24 -8.83 5.22
N PHE A 333 2.91 -8.46 6.29
CA PHE A 333 4.02 -7.53 6.26
C PHE A 333 5.31 -8.25 6.67
N CYS A 334 6.28 -8.22 5.78
CA CYS A 334 7.57 -8.88 5.96
C CYS A 334 8.72 -7.91 5.69
N VAL A 335 9.84 -8.13 6.38
CA VAL A 335 11.05 -7.34 6.23
C VAL A 335 12.27 -8.26 6.15
N ARG A 336 13.33 -7.79 5.49
CA ARG A 336 14.60 -8.48 5.37
C ARG A 336 15.74 -7.51 5.61
N LEU A 337 16.76 -7.97 6.34
CA LEU A 337 18.06 -7.32 6.39
C LEU A 337 18.95 -7.81 5.23
N ASN A 338 19.54 -6.87 4.51
CA ASN A 338 20.48 -7.16 3.42
C ASN A 338 21.93 -7.13 3.92
N ASP A 339 22.17 -6.52 5.07
CA ASP A 339 23.47 -6.47 5.75
C ASP A 339 23.30 -6.50 7.27
N SER A 340 24.40 -6.42 8.01
CA SER A 340 24.42 -6.45 9.48
C SER A 340 24.44 -5.05 10.12
N SER A 341 24.26 -3.98 9.36
CA SER A 341 24.33 -2.60 9.88
C SER A 341 23.10 -2.20 10.69
N THR A 342 21.98 -2.89 10.47
CA THR A 342 20.71 -2.64 11.16
C THR A 342 20.39 -3.79 12.12
N ASP A 343 19.87 -3.45 13.28
CA ASP A 343 19.46 -4.37 14.33
C ASP A 343 18.19 -5.15 13.91
N ALA A 344 18.32 -6.47 13.83
CA ALA A 344 17.24 -7.37 13.44
C ALA A 344 16.02 -7.29 14.36
N ASP A 345 16.23 -7.17 15.67
CA ASP A 345 15.14 -7.06 16.64
C ASP A 345 14.37 -5.75 16.46
N CYS A 346 15.06 -4.70 16.01
CA CYS A 346 14.42 -3.43 15.71
C CYS A 346 13.45 -3.51 14.53
N ILE A 347 13.84 -4.17 13.45
CA ILE A 347 13.01 -4.26 12.24
C ILE A 347 11.90 -5.32 12.36
N ALA A 348 12.10 -6.35 13.19
CA ALA A 348 11.11 -7.40 13.43
C ALA A 348 9.99 -6.96 14.40
N ASP A 349 10.19 -5.88 15.14
CA ASP A 349 9.21 -5.34 16.09
C ASP A 349 8.10 -4.58 15.36
N ALA A 350 6.92 -5.19 15.30
CA ALA A 350 5.75 -4.62 14.62
C ALA A 350 5.36 -3.23 15.16
N ASP A 351 5.52 -2.99 16.46
CA ASP A 351 5.16 -1.70 17.08
C ASP A 351 6.06 -0.55 16.63
N ARG A 352 7.16 -0.85 15.95
CA ARG A 352 8.08 0.16 15.41
C ARG A 352 7.72 0.65 14.03
N TRP A 353 6.83 0.00 13.31
CA TRP A 353 6.48 0.35 11.95
C TRP A 353 5.29 1.29 11.87
N TYR A 354 5.35 2.24 10.95
CA TYR A 354 4.22 3.03 10.47
C TYR A 354 3.95 2.63 9.03
N VAL A 355 2.78 2.06 8.77
CA VAL A 355 2.42 1.52 7.45
C VAL A 355 0.99 1.90 7.10
N THR A 356 0.79 2.38 5.86
CA THR A 356 -0.51 2.65 5.23
C THR A 356 -0.63 1.88 3.92
N PHE A 357 -1.75 1.99 3.22
CA PHE A 357 -1.85 1.49 1.85
C PHE A 357 -0.85 2.15 0.90
N GLY A 358 -0.46 3.40 1.18
CA GLY A 358 0.52 4.13 0.39
C GLY A 358 1.91 3.51 0.35
N ASP A 359 2.24 2.68 1.32
CA ASP A 359 3.51 1.95 1.39
C ASP A 359 3.50 0.65 0.56
N THR A 360 2.32 0.26 0.04
CA THR A 360 2.15 -0.97 -0.75
C THR A 360 2.21 -0.69 -2.25
N ASP A 361 2.46 -1.73 -3.04
CA ASP A 361 2.43 -1.68 -4.51
C ASP A 361 1.05 -2.00 -5.10
N VAL A 362 0.09 -2.37 -4.27
CA VAL A 362 -1.20 -2.97 -4.70
C VAL A 362 -2.33 -1.96 -4.84
N ILE A 363 -2.32 -0.82 -4.12
CA ILE A 363 -3.41 0.15 -4.09
C ILE A 363 -2.96 1.50 -4.59
#